data_c89821be51afd668ca6f1822d8ccba59
#
_entry.id   c89821be51afd668ca6f1822d8ccba59
#
_cell.length_a   1.000
_cell.length_b   1.000
_cell.length_c   1.000
_cell.angle_alpha   90.00
_cell.angle_beta   90.00
_cell.angle_gamma   90.00
#
_symmetry.space_group_name_H-M   'P 1'
#
loop_
_entity.id
_entity.type
_entity.pdbx_description
1 polymer ?
#
loop_
_entity_poly.entity_id
_entity_poly.type
_entity_poly.pdbx_seq_one_letter_code
_entity_poly.pdbx_strand_id
1 'polypeptide(L)'
;MSQKIANDGDGNQIAQFGGDLNGTLNQINGTRTLASLTLPELGEEYLLADSIVSREWKSRLKTTAIAALVCLLCCGITVVMYRLLGSPSLSEIIFGLNNGSKLELSMNVTLAVLPIGAAVSGVSAYSSMMNPSELEVDRKEHRRAAFMVARQRGLTVREWHKVVEAAKQS
;
A
#
# COMPACT_ATOMS: atom_id res chain seq x y z
N MET A 1 -4.10 33.82 5.64
CA MET A 1 -3.42 32.79 6.46
C MET A 1 -2.05 32.54 5.87
N SER A 2 -0.99 32.78 6.62
CA SER A 2 0.40 32.68 6.14
C SER A 2 0.83 31.21 6.15
N GLN A 3 1.18 30.67 4.98
CA GLN A 3 1.72 29.32 4.88
C GLN A 3 3.17 29.33 5.34
N LYS A 4 3.50 28.53 6.34
CA LYS A 4 4.87 28.27 6.75
C LYS A 4 5.47 27.18 5.86
N ILE A 5 6.47 27.53 5.07
CA ILE A 5 7.30 26.58 4.33
C ILE A 5 8.32 26.04 5.33
N ALA A 6 8.24 24.78 5.66
CA ALA A 6 9.28 24.07 6.40
C ALA A 6 10.38 23.67 5.41
N ASN A 7 11.58 24.23 5.61
CA ASN A 7 12.77 23.87 4.86
C ASN A 7 13.51 22.80 5.67
N ASP A 8 13.42 21.55 5.25
CA ASP A 8 14.23 20.48 5.83
C ASP A 8 15.57 20.44 5.08
N GLY A 9 16.67 20.40 5.80
CA GLY A 9 18.03 20.76 5.37
C GLY A 9 18.65 20.04 4.15
N ASP A 10 17.89 19.19 3.45
CA ASP A 10 18.32 18.46 2.24
C ASP A 10 17.80 19.02 0.91
N GLY A 11 17.35 20.29 0.89
CA GLY A 11 16.89 20.94 -0.33
C GLY A 11 15.53 20.48 -0.86
N ASN A 12 14.85 19.57 -0.19
CA ASN A 12 13.50 19.15 -0.52
C ASN A 12 12.48 20.08 0.16
N GLN A 13 11.87 20.95 -0.60
CA GLN A 13 10.73 21.74 -0.14
C GLN A 13 9.46 20.90 -0.22
N ILE A 14 8.89 20.54 0.93
CA ILE A 14 7.58 19.89 1.01
C ILE A 14 6.53 21.01 1.03
N ALA A 15 5.80 21.18 -0.05
CA ALA A 15 4.64 22.04 -0.08
C ALA A 15 3.45 21.34 0.59
N GLN A 16 3.00 21.85 1.74
CA GLN A 16 1.77 21.40 2.37
C GLN A 16 0.56 22.01 1.65
N PHE A 17 -0.30 21.17 1.15
CA PHE A 17 -1.53 21.57 0.47
C PHE A 17 -2.68 21.71 1.46
N GLY A 18 -3.15 22.94 1.66
CA GLY A 18 -4.47 23.25 2.20
C GLY A 18 -5.46 23.44 1.05
N GLY A 19 -6.19 22.43 0.75
CA GLY A 19 -7.59 22.45 0.36
C GLY A 19 -8.05 23.15 -0.93
N ASP A 20 -7.20 23.57 -1.88
CA ASP A 20 -7.70 24.13 -3.13
C ASP A 20 -6.83 23.69 -4.33
N LEU A 21 -7.40 22.87 -5.20
CA LEU A 21 -6.74 22.27 -6.37
C LEU A 21 -6.30 23.29 -7.44
N ASN A 22 -6.63 24.55 -7.29
CA ASN A 22 -6.36 25.59 -8.28
C ASN A 22 -4.98 26.25 -8.18
N GLY A 23 -4.16 25.84 -7.22
CA GLY A 23 -2.84 26.45 -7.01
C GLY A 23 -1.70 25.46 -6.87
N THR A 24 -1.87 24.23 -7.22
CA THR A 24 -0.95 23.14 -6.91
C THR A 24 0.26 23.16 -7.83
N LEU A 25 1.26 23.93 -7.44
CA LEU A 25 2.59 23.90 -8.04
C LEU A 25 3.39 22.83 -7.30
N ASN A 26 3.42 21.61 -7.81
CA ASN A 26 4.34 20.60 -7.32
C ASN A 26 5.75 20.99 -7.77
N GLN A 27 6.62 21.32 -6.83
CA GLN A 27 8.04 21.53 -7.11
C GLN A 27 8.71 20.17 -7.33
N ILE A 28 9.31 20.00 -8.49
CA ILE A 28 10.14 18.87 -8.82
C ILE A 28 11.59 19.32 -8.59
N ASN A 29 12.31 18.63 -7.73
CA ASN A 29 13.72 18.89 -7.44
C ASN A 29 14.05 20.36 -7.13
N GLY A 30 13.22 21.03 -6.34
CA GLY A 30 13.47 22.35 -5.78
C GLY A 30 13.44 23.54 -6.73
N THR A 31 13.34 23.35 -8.07
CA THR A 31 13.50 24.46 -9.03
C THR A 31 12.48 24.54 -10.15
N ARG A 32 11.76 23.47 -10.47
CA ARG A 32 10.78 23.46 -11.57
C ARG A 32 9.40 23.05 -11.11
N THR A 33 8.38 23.75 -11.59
CA THR A 33 6.97 23.40 -11.35
C THR A 33 6.45 22.59 -12.54
N LEU A 34 5.47 21.71 -12.32
CA LEU A 34 4.82 20.95 -13.41
C LEU A 34 4.30 21.88 -14.52
N ALA A 35 3.87 23.08 -14.14
CA ALA A 35 3.39 24.08 -15.10
C ALA A 35 4.49 24.65 -16.02
N SER A 36 5.75 24.55 -15.63
CA SER A 36 6.89 25.04 -16.43
C SER A 36 7.50 23.98 -17.36
N LEU A 37 7.10 22.71 -17.20
CA LEU A 37 7.61 21.61 -18.02
C LEU A 37 7.05 21.64 -19.44
N THR A 38 7.81 21.18 -20.40
CA THR A 38 7.33 20.92 -21.77
C THR A 38 6.40 19.68 -21.76
N LEU A 39 5.64 19.50 -22.83
CA LEU A 39 4.73 18.34 -22.92
C LEU A 39 5.46 16.98 -22.86
N PRO A 40 6.61 16.76 -23.52
CA PRO A 40 7.38 15.55 -23.35
C PRO A 40 7.84 15.33 -21.90
N GLU A 41 8.45 16.34 -21.27
CA GLU A 41 8.90 16.27 -19.87
C GLU A 41 7.74 15.95 -18.91
N LEU A 42 6.56 16.54 -19.16
CA LEU A 42 5.35 16.26 -18.38
C LEU A 42 4.89 14.81 -18.55
N GLY A 43 5.05 14.25 -19.76
CA GLY A 43 4.80 12.84 -20.04
C GLY A 43 5.77 11.91 -19.30
N GLU A 44 7.05 12.24 -19.26
CA GLU A 44 8.09 11.51 -18.54
C GLU A 44 7.82 11.51 -17.02
N GLU A 45 7.48 12.66 -16.44
CA GLU A 45 7.13 12.78 -15.02
C GLU A 45 5.88 11.98 -14.66
N TYR A 46 4.87 11.99 -15.53
CA TYR A 46 3.70 11.14 -15.37
C TYR A 46 4.05 9.66 -15.37
N LEU A 47 4.91 9.20 -16.30
CA LEU A 47 5.36 7.81 -16.39
C LEU A 47 6.21 7.40 -15.19
N LEU A 48 7.09 8.28 -14.72
CA LEU A 48 7.88 8.04 -13.53
C LEU A 48 6.97 7.85 -12.31
N ALA A 49 6.02 8.75 -12.10
CA ALA A 49 5.04 8.62 -11.03
C ALA A 49 4.20 7.35 -11.14
N ASP A 50 3.74 7.00 -12.36
CA ASP A 50 2.96 5.78 -12.63
C ASP A 50 3.78 4.50 -12.36
N SER A 51 5.06 4.49 -12.72
CA SER A 51 5.98 3.37 -12.47
C SER A 51 6.18 3.12 -10.97
N ILE A 52 6.33 4.19 -10.18
CA ILE A 52 6.47 4.12 -8.73
C ILE A 52 5.18 3.60 -8.10
N VAL A 53 4.02 4.16 -8.45
CA VAL A 53 2.72 3.70 -7.98
C VAL A 53 2.50 2.22 -8.30
N SER A 54 2.84 1.80 -9.52
CA SER A 54 2.70 0.41 -9.97
C SER A 54 3.62 -0.54 -9.20
N ARG A 55 4.85 -0.11 -8.88
CA ARG A 55 5.81 -0.89 -8.09
C ARG A 55 5.35 -1.02 -6.64
N GLU A 56 4.90 0.07 -6.01
CA GLU A 56 4.38 0.08 -4.64
C GLU A 56 3.13 -0.80 -4.54
N TRP A 57 2.21 -0.69 -5.49
CA TRP A 57 1.03 -1.55 -5.57
C TRP A 57 1.39 -3.03 -5.66
N LYS A 58 2.34 -3.41 -6.53
CA LYS A 58 2.79 -4.81 -6.68
C LYS A 58 3.45 -5.33 -5.41
N SER A 59 4.28 -4.51 -4.76
CA SER A 59 4.92 -4.86 -3.48
C SER A 59 3.87 -5.12 -2.41
N ARG A 60 2.90 -4.23 -2.27
CA ARG A 60 1.80 -4.35 -1.32
C ARG A 60 0.92 -5.56 -1.60
N LEU A 61 0.58 -5.82 -2.87
CA LEU A 61 -0.18 -7.00 -3.28
C LEU A 61 0.56 -8.30 -2.91
N LYS A 62 1.88 -8.35 -3.12
CA LYS A 62 2.70 -9.50 -2.73
C LYS A 62 2.66 -9.73 -1.22
N THR A 63 2.84 -8.69 -0.41
CA THR A 63 2.78 -8.78 1.06
C THR A 63 1.40 -9.23 1.52
N THR A 64 0.34 -8.66 0.96
CA THR A 64 -1.05 -9.06 1.25
C THR A 64 -1.31 -10.52 0.88
N ALA A 65 -0.83 -10.97 -0.28
CA ALA A 65 -0.99 -12.37 -0.72
C ALA A 65 -0.27 -13.35 0.21
N ILE A 66 0.94 -13.03 0.66
CA ILE A 66 1.68 -13.85 1.63
C ILE A 66 0.93 -13.92 2.96
N ALA A 67 0.48 -12.78 3.50
CA ALA A 67 -0.26 -12.75 4.75
C ALA A 67 -1.59 -13.50 4.67
N ALA A 68 -2.30 -13.39 3.55
CA ALA A 68 -3.54 -14.15 3.30
C ALA A 68 -3.26 -15.66 3.20
N LEU A 69 -2.19 -16.08 2.56
CA LEU A 69 -1.79 -17.49 2.46
C LEU A 69 -1.46 -18.04 3.85
N VAL A 70 -0.71 -17.31 4.67
CA VAL A 70 -0.42 -17.70 6.06
C VAL A 70 -1.71 -17.83 6.87
N CYS A 71 -2.63 -16.88 6.74
CA CYS A 71 -3.94 -16.95 7.40
C CYS A 71 -4.71 -18.22 7.01
N LEU A 72 -4.79 -18.54 5.72
CA LEU A 72 -5.47 -19.74 5.21
C LEU A 72 -4.80 -21.03 5.70
N LEU A 73 -3.47 -21.09 5.72
CA LEU A 73 -2.73 -22.24 6.24
C LEU A 73 -2.99 -22.42 7.75
N CYS A 74 -2.92 -21.37 8.55
CA CYS A 74 -3.23 -21.43 9.97
C CYS A 74 -4.67 -21.91 10.22
N CYS A 75 -5.64 -21.37 9.48
CA CYS A 75 -7.03 -21.81 9.57
C CYS A 75 -7.20 -23.27 9.17
N GLY A 76 -6.58 -23.69 8.07
CA GLY A 76 -6.62 -25.07 7.59
C GLY A 76 -6.05 -26.06 8.60
N ILE A 77 -4.86 -25.77 9.14
CA ILE A 77 -4.22 -26.60 10.18
C ILE A 77 -5.09 -26.64 11.44
N THR A 78 -5.64 -25.50 11.87
CA THR A 78 -6.54 -25.45 13.04
C THR A 78 -7.74 -26.37 12.85
N VAL A 79 -8.40 -26.34 11.69
CA VAL A 79 -9.57 -27.18 11.39
C VAL A 79 -9.19 -28.66 11.38
N VAL A 80 -8.06 -29.01 10.75
CA VAL A 80 -7.58 -30.41 10.71
C VAL A 80 -7.27 -30.89 12.12
N MET A 81 -6.52 -30.13 12.90
CA MET A 81 -6.17 -30.48 14.28
C MET A 81 -7.40 -30.61 15.18
N TYR A 82 -8.35 -29.69 15.05
CA TYR A 82 -9.61 -29.74 15.78
C TYR A 82 -10.41 -31.01 15.47
N ARG A 83 -10.44 -31.43 14.20
CA ARG A 83 -11.10 -32.66 13.77
C ARG A 83 -10.38 -33.92 14.27
N LEU A 84 -9.06 -33.95 14.19
CA LEU A 84 -8.25 -35.08 14.65
C LEU A 84 -8.35 -35.30 16.16
N LEU A 85 -8.53 -34.26 16.95
CA LEU A 85 -8.71 -34.32 18.40
C LEU A 85 -10.17 -34.62 18.83
N GLY A 86 -11.05 -34.93 17.88
CA GLY A 86 -12.45 -35.27 18.21
C GLY A 86 -13.30 -34.05 18.56
N SER A 87 -12.93 -32.85 18.08
CA SER A 87 -13.65 -31.61 18.33
C SER A 87 -13.74 -31.22 19.82
N PRO A 88 -12.58 -31.04 20.49
CA PRO A 88 -12.54 -30.76 21.93
C PRO A 88 -13.26 -29.46 22.28
N SER A 89 -13.89 -29.41 23.43
CA SER A 89 -14.45 -28.18 23.98
C SER A 89 -13.35 -27.24 24.46
N LEU A 90 -13.67 -25.94 24.56
CA LEU A 90 -12.71 -24.95 25.02
C LEU A 90 -12.18 -25.23 26.43
N SER A 91 -13.02 -25.80 27.30
CA SER A 91 -12.66 -26.24 28.64
C SER A 91 -11.66 -27.41 28.62
N GLU A 92 -11.83 -28.37 27.72
CA GLU A 92 -10.89 -29.49 27.54
C GLU A 92 -9.52 -29.02 27.04
N ILE A 93 -9.49 -28.05 26.09
CA ILE A 93 -8.25 -27.46 25.65
C ILE A 93 -7.53 -26.75 26.79
N ILE A 94 -8.23 -25.95 27.59
CA ILE A 94 -7.65 -25.23 28.74
C ILE A 94 -7.17 -26.21 29.80
N PHE A 95 -7.96 -27.24 30.09
CA PHE A 95 -7.58 -28.29 31.07
C PHE A 95 -6.34 -29.06 30.59
N GLY A 96 -6.28 -29.42 29.31
CA GLY A 96 -5.13 -30.08 28.71
C GLY A 96 -3.86 -29.24 28.71
N LEU A 97 -3.95 -27.93 28.67
CA LEU A 97 -2.79 -27.02 28.83
C LEU A 97 -2.19 -27.11 30.23
N ASN A 98 -3.02 -27.38 31.26
CA ASN A 98 -2.57 -27.37 32.65
C ASN A 98 -2.14 -28.76 33.13
N ASN A 99 -2.80 -29.85 32.68
CA ASN A 99 -2.69 -31.18 33.27
C ASN A 99 -2.41 -32.31 32.26
N GLY A 100 -2.28 -31.96 30.94
CA GLY A 100 -2.10 -32.94 29.88
C GLY A 100 -0.70 -33.56 29.81
N SER A 101 -0.58 -34.69 29.11
CA SER A 101 0.70 -35.26 28.72
C SER A 101 1.47 -34.28 27.82
N LYS A 102 2.80 -34.47 27.65
CA LYS A 102 3.61 -33.60 26.79
C LYS A 102 3.09 -33.51 25.35
N LEU A 103 2.51 -34.58 24.82
CA LEU A 103 1.93 -34.61 23.48
C LEU A 103 0.61 -33.81 23.44
N GLU A 104 -0.29 -34.05 24.41
CA GLU A 104 -1.55 -33.32 24.54
C GLU A 104 -1.31 -31.82 24.77
N LEU A 105 -0.31 -31.48 25.59
CA LEU A 105 0.10 -30.10 25.81
C LEU A 105 0.52 -29.44 24.51
N SER A 106 1.36 -30.09 23.70
CA SER A 106 1.82 -29.52 22.43
C SER A 106 0.67 -29.32 21.43
N MET A 107 -0.27 -30.27 21.37
CA MET A 107 -1.43 -30.18 20.49
C MET A 107 -2.39 -29.07 20.94
N ASN A 108 -2.66 -28.94 22.24
CA ASN A 108 -3.53 -27.91 22.80
C ASN A 108 -2.91 -26.51 22.66
N VAL A 109 -1.58 -26.35 22.84
CA VAL A 109 -0.86 -25.10 22.58
C VAL A 109 -1.00 -24.73 21.11
N THR A 110 -0.85 -25.67 20.19
CA THR A 110 -1.02 -25.44 18.74
C THR A 110 -2.43 -24.96 18.42
N LEU A 111 -3.47 -25.61 18.98
CA LEU A 111 -4.86 -25.21 18.81
C LEU A 111 -5.17 -23.80 19.37
N ALA A 112 -4.49 -23.40 20.44
CA ALA A 112 -4.67 -22.07 21.03
C ALA A 112 -3.94 -20.99 20.24
N VAL A 113 -2.73 -21.26 19.72
CA VAL A 113 -1.86 -20.28 19.07
C VAL A 113 -2.21 -20.06 17.59
N LEU A 114 -2.58 -21.12 16.86
CA LEU A 114 -2.87 -21.00 15.41
C LEU A 114 -4.01 -20.04 15.08
N PRO A 115 -5.14 -20.00 15.78
CA PRO A 115 -6.19 -19.01 15.52
C PRO A 115 -5.72 -17.57 15.75
N ILE A 116 -4.85 -17.36 16.74
CA ILE A 116 -4.25 -16.04 17.00
C ILE A 116 -3.36 -15.65 15.83
N GLY A 117 -2.52 -16.55 15.34
CA GLY A 117 -1.69 -16.35 14.15
C GLY A 117 -2.53 -16.06 12.89
N ALA A 118 -3.65 -16.77 12.72
CA ALA A 118 -4.60 -16.51 11.64
C ALA A 118 -5.22 -15.11 11.75
N ALA A 119 -5.65 -14.70 12.95
CA ALA A 119 -6.24 -13.38 13.17
C ALA A 119 -5.24 -12.26 12.90
N VAL A 120 -4.01 -12.37 13.42
CA VAL A 120 -2.95 -11.37 13.23
C VAL A 120 -2.58 -11.24 11.73
N SER A 121 -2.38 -12.37 11.03
CA SER A 121 -2.06 -12.35 9.60
C SER A 121 -3.23 -11.84 8.74
N GLY A 122 -4.47 -12.18 9.11
CA GLY A 122 -5.67 -11.65 8.45
C GLY A 122 -5.82 -10.13 8.60
N VAL A 123 -5.63 -9.60 9.80
CA VAL A 123 -5.63 -8.16 10.08
C VAL A 123 -4.49 -7.47 9.33
N SER A 124 -3.30 -8.06 9.30
CA SER A 124 -2.15 -7.53 8.57
C SER A 124 -2.42 -7.47 7.05
N ALA A 125 -3.01 -8.54 6.48
CA ALA A 125 -3.39 -8.56 5.06
C ALA A 125 -4.42 -7.47 4.74
N TYR A 126 -5.45 -7.33 5.58
CA TYR A 126 -6.48 -6.31 5.42
C TYR A 126 -5.91 -4.89 5.53
N SER A 127 -5.12 -4.63 6.57
CA SER A 127 -4.49 -3.32 6.79
C SER A 127 -3.57 -2.94 5.62
N SER A 128 -2.74 -3.88 5.16
CA SER A 128 -1.86 -3.67 4.01
C SER A 128 -2.64 -3.36 2.71
N MET A 129 -3.82 -3.93 2.55
CA MET A 129 -4.67 -3.69 1.37
C MET A 129 -5.36 -2.33 1.44
N MET A 130 -5.84 -1.92 2.62
CA MET A 130 -6.64 -0.70 2.80
C MET A 130 -5.81 0.56 2.96
N ASN A 131 -4.59 0.45 3.48
CA ASN A 131 -3.73 1.59 3.76
C ASN A 131 -2.60 1.68 2.71
N PRO A 132 -2.77 2.51 1.66
CA PRO A 132 -1.69 2.79 0.72
C PRO A 132 -0.54 3.51 1.45
N SER A 133 0.72 3.30 0.98
CA SER A 133 1.86 4.03 1.51
C SER A 133 1.73 5.54 1.20
N GLU A 134 2.30 6.38 2.05
CA GLU A 134 2.34 7.83 1.81
C GLU A 134 2.95 8.14 0.45
N LEU A 135 4.00 7.42 0.08
CA LEU A 135 4.64 7.53 -1.23
C LEU A 135 3.67 7.20 -2.38
N GLU A 136 2.84 6.17 -2.22
CA GLU A 136 1.83 5.81 -3.23
C GLU A 136 0.78 6.91 -3.39
N VAL A 137 0.33 7.49 -2.27
CA VAL A 137 -0.65 8.59 -2.27
C VAL A 137 -0.06 9.81 -2.95
N ASP A 138 1.15 10.25 -2.52
CA ASP A 138 1.85 11.40 -3.08
C ASP A 138 2.06 11.24 -4.60
N ARG A 139 2.53 10.08 -5.06
CA ARG A 139 2.75 9.83 -6.48
C ARG A 139 1.46 9.72 -7.31
N LYS A 140 0.35 9.27 -6.72
CA LYS A 140 -0.96 9.33 -7.36
C LYS A 140 -1.44 10.78 -7.55
N GLU A 141 -1.23 11.63 -6.54
CA GLU A 141 -1.55 13.06 -6.64
C GLU A 141 -0.67 13.75 -7.67
N HIS A 142 0.63 13.48 -7.67
CA HIS A 142 1.57 14.00 -8.66
C HIS A 142 1.16 13.61 -10.09
N ARG A 143 0.81 12.35 -10.31
CA ARG A 143 0.30 11.86 -11.59
C ARG A 143 -0.98 12.58 -12.02
N ARG A 144 -1.92 12.81 -11.09
CA ARG A 144 -3.14 13.58 -11.34
C ARG A 144 -2.82 15.03 -11.70
N ALA A 145 -1.90 15.66 -10.96
CA ALA A 145 -1.48 17.03 -11.21
C ALA A 145 -0.86 17.20 -12.61
N ALA A 146 0.01 16.29 -13.03
CA ALA A 146 0.57 16.29 -14.40
C ALA A 146 -0.52 16.21 -15.46
N PHE A 147 -1.50 15.33 -15.30
CA PHE A 147 -2.65 15.25 -16.20
C PHE A 147 -3.49 16.54 -16.20
N MET A 148 -3.73 17.14 -15.03
CA MET A 148 -4.51 18.38 -14.93
C MET A 148 -3.80 19.55 -15.61
N VAL A 149 -2.47 19.66 -15.49
CA VAL A 149 -1.67 20.65 -16.21
C VAL A 149 -1.80 20.46 -17.74
N ALA A 150 -1.75 19.22 -18.22
CA ALA A 150 -1.97 18.92 -19.64
C ALA A 150 -3.37 19.36 -20.09
N ARG A 151 -4.40 19.12 -19.28
CA ARG A 151 -5.78 19.57 -19.56
C ARG A 151 -5.93 21.09 -19.55
N GLN A 152 -5.28 21.80 -18.65
CA GLN A 152 -5.25 23.27 -18.61
C GLN A 152 -4.60 23.86 -19.87
N ARG A 153 -3.65 23.14 -20.49
CA ARG A 153 -3.04 23.49 -21.76
C ARG A 153 -3.91 23.15 -23.00
N GLY A 154 -5.13 22.69 -22.78
CA GLY A 154 -6.10 22.40 -23.83
C GLY A 154 -6.00 21.01 -24.45
N LEU A 155 -5.12 20.11 -23.95
CA LEU A 155 -5.03 18.76 -24.48
C LEU A 155 -6.29 17.94 -24.16
N THR A 156 -6.77 17.22 -25.15
CA THR A 156 -7.77 16.18 -24.96
C THR A 156 -7.14 14.93 -24.31
N VAL A 157 -7.95 14.05 -23.71
CA VAL A 157 -7.48 12.78 -23.16
C VAL A 157 -6.72 11.95 -24.19
N ARG A 158 -7.17 11.97 -25.46
CA ARG A 158 -6.57 11.21 -26.56
C ARG A 158 -5.18 11.75 -26.94
N GLU A 159 -5.03 13.07 -26.96
CA GLU A 159 -3.74 13.72 -27.22
C GLU A 159 -2.77 13.49 -26.07
N TRP A 160 -3.26 13.55 -24.82
CA TRP A 160 -2.44 13.21 -23.65
C TRP A 160 -1.89 11.79 -23.73
N HIS A 161 -2.72 10.81 -24.08
CA HIS A 161 -2.23 9.43 -24.26
C HIS A 161 -1.12 9.33 -25.29
N LYS A 162 -1.19 10.08 -26.40
CA LYS A 162 -0.11 10.12 -27.40
C LYS A 162 1.19 10.69 -26.84
N VAL A 163 1.10 11.76 -26.01
CA VAL A 163 2.26 12.33 -25.32
C VAL A 163 2.91 11.32 -24.40
N VAL A 164 2.11 10.63 -23.59
CA VAL A 164 2.61 9.59 -22.66
C VAL A 164 3.21 8.39 -23.42
N GLU A 165 2.62 7.99 -24.56
CA GLU A 165 3.17 6.92 -25.39
C GLU A 165 4.48 7.33 -26.07
N ALA A 166 4.60 8.57 -26.55
CA ALA A 166 5.84 9.09 -27.10
C ALA A 166 6.96 9.12 -26.04
N ALA A 167 6.63 9.53 -24.79
CA ALA A 167 7.57 9.53 -23.68
C ALA A 167 8.04 8.12 -23.25
N LYS A 168 7.27 7.06 -23.55
CA LYS A 168 7.72 5.68 -23.31
C LYS A 168 8.78 5.18 -24.30
N GLN A 169 8.89 5.84 -25.44
CA GLN A 169 9.77 5.43 -26.53
C GLN A 169 11.09 6.23 -26.56
N SER A 170 11.15 7.31 -25.78
CA SER A 170 12.36 8.11 -25.58
C SER A 170 13.27 7.50 -24.52
#